data_a3697ff9c07783b39986c48d79505e6e
#
_entry.id   a3697ff9c07783b39986c48d79505e6e
#
_cell.length_a   1.000
_cell.length_b   1.000
_cell.length_c   1.000
_cell.angle_alpha   90.00
_cell.angle_beta   90.00
_cell.angle_gamma   90.00
#
_symmetry.space_group_name_H-M   'P 1'
#
loop_
_entity.id
_entity.type
_entity.pdbx_description
1 polymer ?
#
loop_
_entity_poly.entity_id
_entity_poly.type
_entity_poly.pdbx_seq_one_letter_code
_entity_poly.pdbx_strand_id
1 'polypeptide(L)'
;MAVSFGASAQQSKKQRQAEKKARINNMIKEEEEGVITYKKSFLFGAKLISDGYGVFFELGRASSVKKSTLYQLEISERKAIKEDKQSNPFINSAPFIYGKENFVYPVKLGVQQQMLLGNKSNKNGVSVTANYGGGISLSLIRPYYVQVQKGNDYVYVKYNSPDSSLFLNGPIIAGPTFSKGWSDMTVTPGLYAKTALRFDYGSYNEIISAIEVGITGEYYSKKIPILLQNPERSFFFSGYVSILFGKRK
;
A
#
# COMPACT_ATOMS: atom_id res chain seq x y z
N MET A 1 15.42 -2.17 -55.92
CA MET A 1 14.66 -3.27 -55.26
C MET A 1 14.76 -3.15 -53.74
N ALA A 2 14.01 -2.24 -53.07
CA ALA A 2 14.07 -2.06 -51.62
C ALA A 2 12.74 -1.58 -50.98
N VAL A 3 11.58 -1.97 -51.50
CA VAL A 3 10.28 -1.46 -50.97
C VAL A 3 9.36 -2.56 -50.43
N SER A 4 9.69 -3.86 -50.51
CA SER A 4 8.76 -4.93 -50.13
C SER A 4 8.84 -5.42 -48.67
N PHE A 5 9.88 -5.11 -47.89
CA PHE A 5 10.03 -5.62 -46.52
C PHE A 5 9.18 -4.87 -45.45
N GLY A 6 8.86 -3.62 -45.72
CA GLY A 6 8.05 -2.81 -44.75
C GLY A 6 6.56 -3.19 -44.74
N ALA A 7 6.01 -3.60 -45.85
CA ALA A 7 4.58 -3.91 -45.98
C ALA A 7 4.19 -5.22 -45.28
N SER A 8 5.04 -6.24 -45.30
CA SER A 8 4.77 -7.55 -44.68
C SER A 8 4.80 -7.44 -43.12
N ALA A 9 5.72 -6.64 -42.56
CA ALA A 9 5.80 -6.44 -41.10
C ALA A 9 4.59 -5.64 -40.59
N GLN A 10 4.08 -4.70 -41.37
CA GLN A 10 2.94 -3.88 -40.98
C GLN A 10 1.61 -4.64 -41.12
N GLN A 11 1.48 -5.53 -42.11
CA GLN A 11 0.36 -6.47 -42.23
C GLN A 11 0.32 -7.45 -41.03
N SER A 12 1.44 -8.02 -40.66
CA SER A 12 1.56 -8.93 -39.51
C SER A 12 1.19 -8.23 -38.17
N LYS A 13 1.58 -6.96 -37.98
CA LYS A 13 1.16 -6.17 -36.81
C LYS A 13 -0.35 -5.89 -36.80
N LYS A 14 -0.94 -5.53 -37.93
CA LYS A 14 -2.39 -5.31 -38.05
C LYS A 14 -3.20 -6.59 -37.84
N GLN A 15 -2.74 -7.72 -38.36
CA GLN A 15 -3.37 -9.02 -38.16
C GLN A 15 -3.33 -9.43 -36.67
N ARG A 16 -2.18 -9.34 -35.99
CA ARG A 16 -2.06 -9.59 -34.54
C ARG A 16 -2.94 -8.68 -33.71
N GLN A 17 -3.10 -7.42 -34.11
CA GLN A 17 -4.02 -6.49 -33.44
C GLN A 17 -5.49 -6.85 -33.65
N ALA A 18 -5.85 -7.29 -34.86
CA ALA A 18 -7.21 -7.73 -35.17
C ALA A 18 -7.58 -9.02 -34.42
N GLU A 19 -6.67 -10.00 -34.41
CA GLU A 19 -6.83 -11.24 -33.61
C GLU A 19 -6.99 -10.97 -32.13
N LYS A 20 -6.15 -10.07 -31.55
CA LYS A 20 -6.31 -9.65 -30.18
C LYS A 20 -7.66 -8.98 -29.89
N LYS A 21 -8.12 -8.12 -30.82
CA LYS A 21 -9.44 -7.49 -30.69
C LYS A 21 -10.59 -8.51 -30.76
N ALA A 22 -10.52 -9.44 -31.69
CA ALA A 22 -11.53 -10.51 -31.82
C ALA A 22 -11.58 -11.39 -30.58
N ARG A 23 -10.41 -11.79 -30.07
CA ARG A 23 -10.31 -12.56 -28.82
C ARG A 23 -10.93 -11.83 -27.64
N ILE A 24 -10.63 -10.52 -27.47
CA ILE A 24 -11.18 -9.68 -26.39
C ILE A 24 -12.70 -9.56 -26.51
N ASN A 25 -13.22 -9.34 -27.71
CA ASN A 25 -14.66 -9.24 -27.92
C ASN A 25 -15.39 -10.57 -27.62
N ASN A 26 -14.79 -11.71 -27.97
CA ASN A 26 -15.34 -13.02 -27.61
C ASN A 26 -15.32 -13.23 -26.10
N MET A 27 -14.24 -12.84 -25.40
CA MET A 27 -14.17 -12.94 -23.95
C MET A 27 -15.21 -12.05 -23.24
N ILE A 28 -15.44 -10.83 -23.73
CA ILE A 28 -16.50 -9.95 -23.21
C ILE A 28 -17.87 -10.61 -23.38
N LYS A 29 -18.13 -11.19 -24.52
CA LYS A 29 -19.37 -11.91 -24.79
C LYS A 29 -19.54 -13.13 -23.89
N GLU A 30 -18.48 -13.92 -23.68
CA GLU A 30 -18.46 -15.06 -22.76
C GLU A 30 -18.70 -14.61 -21.30
N GLU A 31 -18.13 -13.47 -20.87
CA GLU A 31 -18.40 -12.89 -19.55
C GLU A 31 -19.87 -12.45 -19.39
N GLU A 32 -20.47 -11.89 -20.45
CA GLU A 32 -21.90 -11.55 -20.46
C GLU A 32 -22.78 -12.79 -20.42
N GLU A 33 -22.36 -13.88 -21.06
CA GLU A 33 -23.04 -15.19 -21.04
C GLU A 33 -22.82 -15.98 -19.73
N GLY A 34 -22.01 -15.45 -18.79
CA GLY A 34 -21.80 -16.04 -17.47
C GLY A 34 -20.65 -17.05 -17.39
N VAL A 35 -19.80 -17.10 -18.40
CA VAL A 35 -18.61 -17.97 -18.40
C VAL A 35 -17.43 -17.29 -17.69
N ILE A 36 -16.74 -18.02 -16.82
CA ILE A 36 -15.54 -17.51 -16.13
C ILE A 36 -14.36 -17.47 -17.12
N THR A 37 -14.01 -16.28 -17.58
CA THR A 37 -12.96 -16.07 -18.57
C THR A 37 -11.55 -16.09 -17.96
N TYR A 38 -11.42 -15.65 -16.69
CA TYR A 38 -10.15 -15.61 -15.97
C TYR A 38 -10.27 -16.26 -14.58
N LYS A 39 -9.38 -17.20 -14.31
CA LYS A 39 -9.39 -17.92 -13.02
C LYS A 39 -8.50 -17.30 -11.96
N LYS A 40 -7.44 -16.60 -12.38
CA LYS A 40 -6.43 -16.03 -11.48
C LYS A 40 -6.12 -14.59 -11.86
N SER A 41 -5.83 -13.77 -10.87
CA SER A 41 -5.29 -12.42 -11.06
C SER A 41 -4.12 -12.17 -10.14
N PHE A 42 -3.21 -11.31 -10.59
CA PHE A 42 -2.02 -10.90 -9.90
C PHE A 42 -1.92 -9.39 -10.00
N LEU A 43 -1.90 -8.72 -8.85
CA LEU A 43 -1.87 -7.27 -8.78
C LEU A 43 -0.82 -6.82 -7.77
N PHE A 44 -0.26 -5.67 -8.05
CA PHE A 44 0.53 -4.89 -7.10
C PHE A 44 0.04 -3.44 -7.13
N GLY A 45 0.20 -2.72 -6.04
CA GLY A 45 -0.24 -1.34 -5.97
C GLY A 45 0.46 -0.53 -4.89
N ALA A 46 0.38 0.78 -5.08
CA ALA A 46 0.76 1.77 -4.08
C ALA A 46 -0.50 2.38 -3.48
N LYS A 47 -0.45 2.67 -2.19
CA LYS A 47 -1.59 3.17 -1.39
C LYS A 47 -1.17 4.43 -0.66
N LEU A 48 -1.97 5.48 -0.78
CA LEU A 48 -1.93 6.66 0.08
C LEU A 48 -3.04 6.51 1.11
N ILE A 49 -2.67 6.61 2.38
CA ILE A 49 -3.54 6.43 3.52
C ILE A 49 -3.61 7.76 4.26
N SER A 50 -4.73 8.10 4.87
CA SER A 50 -4.90 9.36 5.60
C SER A 50 -3.84 9.57 6.70
N ASP A 51 -3.27 8.49 7.21
CA ASP A 51 -2.24 8.47 8.24
C ASP A 51 -0.91 7.82 7.76
N GLY A 52 -0.66 7.79 6.43
CA GLY A 52 0.59 7.24 5.90
C GLY A 52 0.55 6.83 4.44
N TYR A 53 1.42 5.91 4.07
CA TYR A 53 1.50 5.33 2.73
C TYR A 53 1.98 3.88 2.78
N GLY A 54 1.73 3.13 1.72
CA GLY A 54 2.13 1.74 1.67
C GLY A 54 2.12 1.16 0.27
N VAL A 55 2.55 -0.09 0.20
CA VAL A 55 2.49 -0.92 -0.99
C VAL A 55 1.79 -2.22 -0.66
N PHE A 56 1.16 -2.82 -1.64
CA PHE A 56 0.50 -4.09 -1.44
C PHE A 56 0.58 -4.96 -2.68
N PHE A 57 0.41 -6.22 -2.41
CA PHE A 57 0.44 -7.31 -3.33
C PHE A 57 -0.84 -8.13 -3.18
N GLU A 58 -1.47 -8.50 -4.28
CA GLU A 58 -2.76 -9.19 -4.25
C GLU A 58 -2.81 -10.33 -5.26
N LEU A 59 -3.26 -11.48 -4.80
CA LEU A 59 -3.57 -12.66 -5.60
C LEU A 59 -5.07 -12.89 -5.60
N GLY A 60 -5.69 -12.86 -6.77
CA GLY A 60 -7.12 -13.12 -6.91
C GLY A 60 -7.39 -14.49 -7.51
N ARG A 61 -8.48 -15.11 -7.04
CA ARG A 61 -9.04 -16.33 -7.59
C ARG A 61 -10.53 -16.12 -7.83
N ALA A 62 -10.95 -16.24 -9.09
CA ALA A 62 -12.35 -16.15 -9.46
C ALA A 62 -13.13 -17.38 -8.95
N SER A 63 -14.21 -17.14 -8.23
CA SER A 63 -15.15 -18.16 -7.78
C SER A 63 -16.37 -18.21 -8.69
N SER A 64 -16.76 -17.08 -9.27
CA SER A 64 -17.79 -16.93 -10.29
C SER A 64 -17.53 -15.68 -11.11
N VAL A 65 -18.30 -15.45 -12.18
CA VAL A 65 -18.21 -14.23 -13.01
C VAL A 65 -18.33 -12.95 -12.17
N LYS A 66 -19.15 -12.96 -11.14
CA LYS A 66 -19.40 -11.78 -10.28
C LYS A 66 -18.63 -11.76 -8.97
N LYS A 67 -17.96 -12.88 -8.58
CA LYS A 67 -17.30 -13.00 -7.28
C LYS A 67 -15.89 -13.55 -7.42
N SER A 68 -14.95 -12.92 -6.75
CA SER A 68 -13.56 -13.36 -6.67
C SER A 68 -13.05 -13.25 -5.24
N THR A 69 -12.24 -14.21 -4.83
CA THR A 69 -11.52 -14.16 -3.55
C THR A 69 -10.13 -13.60 -3.78
N LEU A 70 -9.75 -12.62 -2.98
CA LEU A 70 -8.47 -11.92 -3.05
C LEU A 70 -7.66 -12.19 -1.79
N TYR A 71 -6.41 -12.59 -1.96
CA TYR A 71 -5.42 -12.72 -0.89
C TYR A 71 -4.47 -11.54 -0.99
N GLN A 72 -4.35 -10.75 0.06
CA GLN A 72 -3.57 -9.52 0.06
C GLN A 72 -2.49 -9.54 1.13
N LEU A 73 -1.28 -9.15 0.74
CA LEU A 73 -0.18 -8.74 1.63
C LEU A 73 0.05 -7.24 1.45
N GLU A 74 0.02 -6.49 2.54
CA GLU A 74 0.22 -5.04 2.55
C GLU A 74 1.30 -4.69 3.56
N ILE A 75 2.19 -3.77 3.18
CA ILE A 75 3.18 -3.15 4.07
C ILE A 75 3.02 -1.65 3.95
N SER A 76 2.84 -0.97 5.08
CA SER A 76 2.63 0.47 5.13
C SER A 76 3.48 1.13 6.22
N GLU A 77 3.73 2.43 6.09
CA GLU A 77 4.27 3.27 7.15
C GLU A 77 3.14 4.15 7.67
N ARG A 78 2.96 4.14 8.99
CA ARG A 78 1.99 5.01 9.68
C ARG A 78 2.69 6.19 10.31
N LYS A 79 2.12 7.37 10.13
CA LYS A 79 2.59 8.64 10.68
C LYS A 79 1.51 9.30 11.52
N ALA A 80 1.91 10.05 12.53
CA ALA A 80 0.97 10.92 13.21
C ALA A 80 0.71 12.18 12.36
N ILE A 81 -0.53 12.66 12.32
CA ILE A 81 -0.92 13.85 11.53
C ILE A 81 -0.14 15.10 11.98
N LYS A 82 0.29 15.13 13.25
CA LYS A 82 1.02 16.25 13.86
C LYS A 82 2.55 16.12 13.77
N GLU A 83 3.07 15.18 12.99
CA GLU A 83 4.52 15.06 12.79
C GLU A 83 5.04 16.25 11.99
N ASP A 84 5.91 17.04 12.61
CA ASP A 84 6.62 18.13 11.97
C ASP A 84 8.13 17.84 11.93
N LYS A 85 8.69 17.90 10.71
CA LYS A 85 10.11 17.69 10.48
C LYS A 85 10.87 18.98 10.71
N GLN A 86 11.79 18.94 11.64
CA GLN A 86 12.67 20.06 11.97
C GLN A 86 14.10 19.74 11.55
N SER A 87 14.84 20.77 11.16
CA SER A 87 16.26 20.69 10.83
C SER A 87 17.02 21.66 11.72
N ASN A 88 18.21 21.27 12.14
CA ASN A 88 19.10 22.20 12.84
C ASN A 88 19.65 23.22 11.82
N PRO A 89 19.38 24.54 11.97
CA PRO A 89 19.81 25.54 10.99
C PRO A 89 21.33 25.78 10.99
N PHE A 90 22.02 25.34 12.04
CA PHE A 90 23.46 25.58 12.21
C PHE A 90 24.33 24.40 11.73
N ILE A 91 23.72 23.23 11.51
CA ILE A 91 24.44 22.01 11.16
C ILE A 91 23.71 21.33 10.01
N ASN A 92 24.42 20.99 8.94
CA ASN A 92 23.85 20.19 7.87
C ASN A 92 23.67 18.73 8.33
N SER A 93 22.56 18.45 9.00
CA SER A 93 22.27 17.16 9.63
C SER A 93 20.92 16.59 9.15
N ALA A 94 20.71 15.29 9.39
CA ALA A 94 19.45 14.66 9.08
C ALA A 94 18.28 15.31 9.86
N PRO A 95 17.15 15.62 9.21
CA PRO A 95 16.00 16.20 9.89
C PRO A 95 15.45 15.25 10.95
N PHE A 96 14.90 15.81 12.02
CA PHE A 96 14.29 15.07 13.12
C PHE A 96 12.85 15.53 13.37
N ILE A 97 12.08 14.67 14.07
CA ILE A 97 10.71 14.98 14.50
C ILE A 97 10.72 15.02 16.02
N TYR A 98 10.46 16.20 16.58
CA TYR A 98 10.44 16.38 18.03
C TYR A 98 9.31 15.58 18.67
N GLY A 99 9.63 14.85 19.72
CA GLY A 99 8.67 14.03 20.46
C GLY A 99 8.19 12.77 19.74
N LYS A 100 8.80 12.39 18.61
CA LYS A 100 8.49 11.11 17.95
C LYS A 100 9.08 9.96 18.75
N GLU A 101 8.22 9.02 19.17
CA GLU A 101 8.66 7.86 19.94
C GLU A 101 9.04 6.68 19.07
N ASN A 102 8.23 6.40 18.04
CA ASN A 102 8.44 5.23 17.20
C ASN A 102 8.07 5.48 15.74
N PHE A 103 8.75 4.77 14.85
CA PHE A 103 8.25 4.46 13.53
C PHE A 103 7.33 3.25 13.62
N VAL A 104 6.22 3.27 12.91
CA VAL A 104 5.23 2.21 12.93
C VAL A 104 4.99 1.69 11.52
N TYR A 105 5.25 0.39 11.31
CA TYR A 105 5.10 -0.28 10.03
C TYR A 105 4.08 -1.43 10.14
N PRO A 106 2.79 -1.18 9.87
CA PRO A 106 1.79 -2.24 9.79
C PRO A 106 2.05 -3.17 8.60
N VAL A 107 2.17 -4.46 8.88
CA VAL A 107 2.20 -5.55 7.89
C VAL A 107 0.89 -6.30 8.01
N LYS A 108 0.10 -6.35 6.94
CA LYS A 108 -1.25 -6.92 6.93
C LYS A 108 -1.32 -8.08 5.97
N LEU A 109 -1.88 -9.19 6.44
CA LEU A 109 -2.18 -10.36 5.63
C LEU A 109 -3.67 -10.68 5.79
N GLY A 110 -4.38 -10.78 4.68
CA GLY A 110 -5.82 -11.04 4.76
C GLY A 110 -6.46 -11.52 3.49
N VAL A 111 -7.74 -11.82 3.65
CA VAL A 111 -8.60 -12.34 2.60
C VAL A 111 -9.77 -11.37 2.40
N GLN A 112 -10.09 -11.11 1.15
CA GLN A 112 -11.16 -10.22 0.76
C GLN A 112 -12.06 -10.91 -0.26
N GLN A 113 -13.32 -10.53 -0.25
CA GLN A 113 -14.28 -10.85 -1.30
C GLN A 113 -14.40 -9.63 -2.22
N GLN A 114 -14.23 -9.87 -3.51
CA GLN A 114 -14.51 -8.91 -4.56
C GLN A 114 -15.83 -9.26 -5.22
N MET A 115 -16.71 -8.26 -5.36
CA MET A 115 -18.02 -8.40 -6.00
C MET A 115 -18.10 -7.40 -7.16
N LEU A 116 -18.42 -7.89 -8.34
CA LEU A 116 -18.64 -7.06 -9.53
C LEU A 116 -19.99 -6.34 -9.39
N LEU A 117 -19.96 -5.00 -9.39
CA LEU A 117 -21.13 -4.13 -9.36
C LEU A 117 -21.56 -3.68 -10.75
N GLY A 118 -20.58 -3.37 -11.60
CA GLY A 118 -20.81 -2.95 -12.98
C GLY A 118 -19.67 -3.41 -13.88
N ASN A 119 -20.02 -3.99 -15.02
CA ASN A 119 -19.05 -4.42 -16.01
C ASN A 119 -18.81 -3.33 -17.07
N LYS A 120 -17.74 -3.45 -17.81
CA LYS A 120 -17.41 -2.56 -18.94
C LYS A 120 -18.35 -2.85 -20.08
N SER A 121 -19.11 -1.85 -20.51
CA SER A 121 -19.97 -1.96 -21.70
C SER A 121 -19.19 -1.88 -23.02
N ASN A 122 -17.96 -1.36 -22.97
CA ASN A 122 -17.09 -1.23 -24.14
C ASN A 122 -15.61 -1.13 -23.70
N LYS A 123 -14.68 -1.13 -24.66
CA LYS A 123 -13.23 -1.06 -24.43
C LYS A 123 -12.77 0.15 -23.60
N ASN A 124 -13.50 1.25 -23.61
CA ASN A 124 -13.20 2.48 -22.86
C ASN A 124 -14.04 2.59 -21.59
N GLY A 125 -14.85 1.59 -21.26
CA GLY A 125 -15.66 1.54 -20.08
C GLY A 125 -14.83 1.29 -18.82
N VAL A 126 -15.44 1.59 -17.67
CA VAL A 126 -14.87 1.32 -16.35
C VAL A 126 -15.65 0.19 -15.69
N SER A 127 -14.95 -0.84 -15.20
CA SER A 127 -15.57 -1.86 -14.37
C SER A 127 -15.51 -1.42 -12.91
N VAL A 128 -16.62 -1.54 -12.21
CA VAL A 128 -16.75 -1.18 -10.80
C VAL A 128 -16.93 -2.43 -9.96
N THR A 129 -16.06 -2.61 -8.97
CA THR A 129 -16.14 -3.72 -8.03
C THR A 129 -16.13 -3.23 -6.59
N ALA A 130 -16.90 -3.89 -5.73
CA ALA A 130 -16.83 -3.72 -4.29
C ALA A 130 -15.91 -4.80 -3.70
N ASN A 131 -14.98 -4.38 -2.87
CA ASN A 131 -14.05 -5.24 -2.15
C ASN A 131 -14.29 -5.10 -0.66
N TYR A 132 -14.45 -6.20 0.06
CA TYR A 132 -14.57 -6.20 1.51
C TYR A 132 -13.89 -7.42 2.11
N GLY A 133 -13.32 -7.28 3.27
CA GLY A 133 -12.63 -8.37 3.94
C GLY A 133 -11.76 -7.88 5.09
N GLY A 134 -10.89 -8.76 5.55
CA GLY A 134 -10.01 -8.48 6.67
C GLY A 134 -8.99 -9.58 6.87
N GLY A 135 -8.27 -9.46 7.98
CA GLY A 135 -7.21 -10.40 8.32
C GLY A 135 -6.42 -9.98 9.54
N ILE A 136 -5.23 -10.53 9.63
CA ILE A 136 -4.28 -10.18 10.69
C ILE A 136 -3.45 -8.97 10.30
N SER A 137 -3.10 -8.16 11.29
CA SER A 137 -2.16 -7.04 11.17
C SER A 137 -1.08 -7.18 12.23
N LEU A 138 0.17 -7.09 11.80
CA LEU A 138 1.33 -7.07 12.69
C LEU A 138 1.95 -5.67 12.61
N SER A 139 1.83 -4.91 13.68
CA SER A 139 2.47 -3.61 13.76
C SER A 139 3.92 -3.77 14.21
N LEU A 140 4.85 -3.49 13.30
CA LEU A 140 6.28 -3.46 13.58
C LEU A 140 6.62 -2.06 14.10
N ILE A 141 6.98 -1.97 15.37
CA ILE A 141 7.25 -0.72 16.08
C ILE A 141 8.75 -0.58 16.26
N ARG A 142 9.36 0.35 15.54
CA ARG A 142 10.80 0.63 15.59
C ARG A 142 11.04 1.90 16.40
N PRO A 143 11.80 1.85 17.50
CA PRO A 143 12.10 3.02 18.32
C PRO A 143 12.75 4.14 17.50
N TYR A 144 12.33 5.37 17.78
CA TYR A 144 12.88 6.56 17.16
C TYR A 144 14.09 7.03 17.97
N TYR A 145 15.25 7.07 17.33
CA TYR A 145 16.49 7.56 17.93
C TYR A 145 16.80 8.96 17.44
N VAL A 146 17.23 9.83 18.32
CA VAL A 146 17.81 11.13 17.98
C VAL A 146 19.28 11.16 18.41
N GLN A 147 20.09 11.88 17.68
CA GLN A 147 21.48 12.14 18.06
C GLN A 147 21.53 13.41 18.89
N VAL A 148 22.05 13.31 20.10
CA VAL A 148 22.22 14.43 21.04
C VAL A 148 23.68 14.57 21.44
N GLN A 149 24.07 15.80 21.83
CA GLN A 149 25.37 16.04 22.40
C GLN A 149 25.35 15.75 23.90
N LYS A 150 26.26 14.89 24.36
CA LYS A 150 26.48 14.55 25.78
C LYS A 150 27.93 14.84 26.13
N GLY A 151 28.18 16.02 26.70
CA GLY A 151 29.55 16.53 26.88
C GLY A 151 30.25 16.79 25.54
N ASN A 152 31.35 16.09 25.28
CA ASN A 152 32.13 16.19 24.04
C ASN A 152 31.74 15.15 22.98
N ASP A 153 30.85 14.18 23.34
CA ASP A 153 30.48 13.05 22.49
C ASP A 153 29.08 13.20 21.90
N TYR A 154 28.83 12.55 20.75
CA TYR A 154 27.53 12.44 20.13
C TYR A 154 26.96 11.05 20.42
N VAL A 155 25.80 10.96 21.07
CA VAL A 155 25.15 9.71 21.44
C VAL A 155 23.74 9.63 20.85
N TYR A 156 23.32 8.41 20.51
CA TYR A 156 21.95 8.16 20.07
C TYR A 156 21.10 7.80 21.29
N VAL A 157 20.02 8.56 21.50
CA VAL A 157 19.07 8.33 22.59
C VAL A 157 17.66 8.11 22.06
N LYS A 158 16.88 7.29 22.78
CA LYS A 158 15.45 7.06 22.53
C LYS A 158 14.65 7.46 23.76
N TYR A 159 13.35 7.69 23.61
CA TYR A 159 12.49 8.16 24.69
C TYR A 159 12.53 7.25 25.95
N ASN A 160 12.47 5.94 25.79
CA ASN A 160 12.46 4.96 26.89
C ASN A 160 13.86 4.49 27.31
N SER A 161 14.87 5.33 27.22
CA SER A 161 16.24 5.06 27.68
C SER A 161 16.52 5.74 29.03
N PRO A 162 17.55 5.31 29.79
CA PRO A 162 17.99 6.03 31.00
C PRO A 162 18.29 7.50 30.74
N ASP A 163 18.71 7.84 29.53
CA ASP A 163 18.99 9.20 29.09
C ASP A 163 17.77 9.91 28.44
N SER A 164 16.54 9.50 28.79
CA SER A 164 15.30 10.08 28.24
C SER A 164 15.15 11.58 28.46
N SER A 165 15.74 12.13 29.51
CA SER A 165 15.80 13.58 29.75
C SER A 165 16.56 14.31 28.65
N LEU A 166 17.60 13.71 28.07
CA LEU A 166 18.35 14.27 26.94
C LEU A 166 17.54 14.20 25.63
N PHE A 167 16.65 13.23 25.50
CA PHE A 167 15.75 13.15 24.34
C PHE A 167 14.77 14.33 24.29
N LEU A 168 14.27 14.79 25.46
CA LEU A 168 13.31 15.88 25.55
C LEU A 168 13.95 17.26 25.64
N ASN A 169 15.01 17.37 26.41
CA ASN A 169 15.60 18.66 26.80
C ASN A 169 17.03 18.88 26.28
N GLY A 170 17.63 17.84 25.69
CA GLY A 170 19.01 17.93 25.18
C GLY A 170 19.09 18.64 23.83
N PRO A 171 20.28 19.13 23.47
CA PRO A 171 20.52 19.70 22.16
C PRO A 171 20.48 18.58 21.09
N ILE A 172 19.36 18.47 20.36
CA ILE A 172 19.22 17.52 19.27
C ILE A 172 20.07 18.00 18.08
N ILE A 173 21.02 17.17 17.68
CA ILE A 173 21.92 17.44 16.58
C ILE A 173 21.37 16.90 15.27
N ALA A 174 20.87 15.64 15.28
CA ALA A 174 20.36 14.99 14.08
C ALA A 174 19.26 13.99 14.40
N GLY A 175 18.44 13.71 13.38
CA GLY A 175 17.47 12.62 13.38
C GLY A 175 18.11 11.23 13.27
N PRO A 176 17.27 10.17 13.24
CA PRO A 176 17.75 8.80 13.18
C PRO A 176 18.41 8.47 11.85
N THR A 177 19.48 7.68 11.91
CA THR A 177 20.00 6.98 10.75
C THR A 177 19.08 5.81 10.41
N PHE A 178 18.96 5.47 9.12
CA PHE A 178 18.09 4.37 8.67
C PHE A 178 18.39 3.03 9.37
N SER A 179 19.66 2.75 9.66
CA SER A 179 20.11 1.50 10.30
C SER A 179 19.79 1.39 11.79
N LYS A 180 19.50 2.50 12.50
CA LYS A 180 19.27 2.47 13.95
C LYS A 180 17.86 2.04 14.32
N GLY A 181 17.73 1.24 15.39
CA GLY A 181 16.45 0.83 15.98
C GLY A 181 15.83 -0.44 15.42
N TRP A 182 16.41 -1.08 14.40
CA TRP A 182 15.88 -2.34 13.86
C TRP A 182 16.05 -3.52 14.82
N SER A 183 17.15 -3.54 15.60
CA SER A 183 17.39 -4.56 16.64
C SER A 183 16.43 -4.46 17.83
N ASP A 184 15.91 -3.27 18.08
CA ASP A 184 15.03 -2.97 19.21
C ASP A 184 13.55 -2.96 18.81
N MET A 185 13.24 -3.47 17.63
CA MET A 185 11.89 -3.48 17.09
C MET A 185 10.99 -4.41 17.90
N THR A 186 9.79 -3.92 18.22
CA THR A 186 8.75 -4.71 18.87
C THR A 186 7.59 -4.97 17.91
N VAL A 187 6.91 -6.10 18.10
CA VAL A 187 5.79 -6.52 17.26
C VAL A 187 4.51 -6.53 18.08
N THR A 188 3.50 -5.83 17.62
CA THR A 188 2.18 -5.83 18.25
C THR A 188 1.16 -6.45 17.28
N PRO A 189 0.56 -7.60 17.63
CA PRO A 189 -0.45 -8.22 16.80
C PRO A 189 -1.78 -7.48 16.89
N GLY A 190 -2.53 -7.54 15.80
CA GLY A 190 -3.85 -6.94 15.66
C GLY A 190 -4.65 -7.59 14.56
N LEU A 191 -5.84 -7.06 14.35
CA LEU A 191 -6.75 -7.44 13.29
C LEU A 191 -7.12 -6.21 12.48
N TYR A 192 -7.48 -6.42 11.22
CA TYR A 192 -8.01 -5.35 10.40
C TYR A 192 -9.21 -5.79 9.58
N ALA A 193 -10.05 -4.83 9.25
CA ALA A 193 -11.12 -4.97 8.28
C ALA A 193 -11.08 -3.80 7.32
N LYS A 194 -11.40 -4.05 6.06
CA LYS A 194 -11.47 -3.00 5.03
C LYS A 194 -12.67 -3.18 4.12
N THR A 195 -13.13 -2.06 3.56
CA THR A 195 -14.09 -2.03 2.47
C THR A 195 -13.70 -0.96 1.47
N ALA A 196 -13.91 -1.24 0.19
CA ALA A 196 -13.46 -0.37 -0.89
C ALA A 196 -14.31 -0.51 -2.15
N LEU A 197 -14.26 0.52 -2.97
CA LEU A 197 -14.70 0.51 -4.36
C LEU A 197 -13.47 0.58 -5.26
N ARG A 198 -13.40 -0.32 -6.24
CA ARG A 198 -12.32 -0.37 -7.22
C ARG A 198 -12.88 -0.10 -8.60
N PHE A 199 -12.23 0.81 -9.30
CA PHE A 199 -12.55 1.28 -10.64
C PHE A 199 -11.46 0.81 -11.59
N ASP A 200 -11.72 -0.23 -12.39
CA ASP A 200 -10.79 -0.77 -13.37
C ASP A 200 -11.05 -0.16 -14.75
N TYR A 201 -10.10 0.63 -15.21
CA TYR A 201 -10.10 1.33 -16.50
C TYR A 201 -9.14 0.71 -17.53
N GLY A 202 -8.52 -0.44 -17.24
CA GLY A 202 -7.63 -1.13 -18.19
C GLY A 202 -8.33 -1.39 -19.52
N SER A 203 -7.72 -1.02 -20.62
CA SER A 203 -8.32 -1.13 -21.96
C SER A 203 -8.48 -2.58 -22.43
N TYR A 204 -7.81 -3.52 -21.82
CA TYR A 204 -7.82 -4.95 -22.14
C TYR A 204 -8.16 -5.75 -20.89
N ASN A 205 -9.03 -6.76 -21.02
CA ASN A 205 -9.44 -7.59 -19.90
C ASN A 205 -8.27 -8.37 -19.25
N GLU A 206 -7.21 -8.64 -20.00
CA GLU A 206 -6.00 -9.29 -19.49
C GLU A 206 -5.16 -8.39 -18.56
N ILE A 207 -5.22 -7.05 -18.75
CA ILE A 207 -4.44 -6.08 -17.99
C ILE A 207 -5.37 -5.34 -17.06
N ILE A 208 -5.03 -5.34 -15.78
CA ILE A 208 -5.72 -4.55 -14.77
C ILE A 208 -4.96 -3.25 -14.56
N SER A 209 -5.66 -2.14 -14.72
CA SER A 209 -5.20 -0.81 -14.32
C SER A 209 -6.36 -0.16 -13.59
N ALA A 210 -6.24 -0.03 -12.27
CA ALA A 210 -7.38 0.36 -11.44
C ALA A 210 -6.99 1.38 -10.38
N ILE A 211 -7.98 2.16 -9.97
CA ILE A 211 -7.94 2.98 -8.77
C ILE A 211 -8.89 2.36 -7.76
N GLU A 212 -8.46 2.28 -6.52
CA GLU A 212 -9.28 1.80 -5.41
C GLU A 212 -9.38 2.88 -4.34
N VAL A 213 -10.60 3.16 -3.88
CA VAL A 213 -10.89 4.08 -2.79
C VAL A 213 -11.62 3.32 -1.70
N GLY A 214 -11.16 3.44 -0.46
CA GLY A 214 -11.75 2.67 0.62
C GLY A 214 -11.41 3.19 2.00
N ILE A 215 -11.92 2.47 2.98
CA ILE A 215 -11.66 2.68 4.40
C ILE A 215 -11.13 1.40 5.03
N THR A 216 -10.30 1.57 6.06
CA THR A 216 -9.72 0.47 6.83
C THR A 216 -9.86 0.78 8.31
N GLY A 217 -10.36 -0.19 9.08
CA GLY A 217 -10.33 -0.18 10.54
C GLY A 217 -9.32 -1.22 11.03
N GLU A 218 -8.49 -0.86 12.00
CA GLU A 218 -7.45 -1.71 12.57
C GLU A 218 -7.53 -1.68 14.09
N TYR A 219 -7.41 -2.83 14.72
CA TYR A 219 -7.38 -2.96 16.16
C TYR A 219 -6.17 -3.78 16.58
N TYR A 220 -5.39 -3.26 17.54
CA TYR A 220 -4.17 -3.87 18.06
C TYR A 220 -4.33 -4.28 19.52
N SER A 221 -3.67 -5.35 19.93
CA SER A 221 -3.71 -5.90 21.29
C SER A 221 -3.14 -4.95 22.34
N LYS A 222 -2.26 -4.03 21.93
CA LYS A 222 -1.65 -3.00 22.78
C LYS A 222 -1.79 -1.64 22.13
N LYS A 223 -1.77 -0.59 22.93
CA LYS A 223 -1.67 0.78 22.43
C LYS A 223 -0.34 0.99 21.71
N ILE A 224 -0.38 1.74 20.62
CA ILE A 224 0.79 2.03 19.80
C ILE A 224 1.21 3.48 20.01
N PRO A 225 2.35 3.74 20.67
CA PRO A 225 2.90 5.07 20.84
C PRO A 225 3.61 5.50 19.56
N ILE A 226 3.18 6.62 18.95
CA ILE A 226 3.81 7.19 17.76
C ILE A 226 4.51 8.50 18.11
N LEU A 227 3.79 9.39 18.81
CA LEU A 227 4.23 10.74 19.16
C LEU A 227 3.80 11.07 20.57
N LEU A 228 4.69 11.60 21.41
CA LEU A 228 4.46 11.92 22.83
C LEU A 228 3.24 12.80 23.08
N GLN A 229 2.99 13.76 22.18
CA GLN A 229 1.87 14.70 22.32
C GLN A 229 0.53 14.14 21.83
N ASN A 230 0.52 12.91 21.27
CA ASN A 230 -0.70 12.26 20.82
C ASN A 230 -1.08 11.13 21.78
N PRO A 231 -2.37 10.97 22.08
CA PRO A 231 -2.79 9.83 22.89
C PRO A 231 -2.47 8.53 22.17
N GLU A 232 -1.88 7.59 22.88
CA GLU A 232 -1.67 6.23 22.40
C GLU A 232 -3.00 5.56 22.09
N ARG A 233 -3.09 4.92 20.95
CA ARG A 233 -4.33 4.28 20.47
C ARG A 233 -4.08 2.81 20.13
N SER A 234 -5.08 1.99 20.41
CA SER A 234 -5.15 0.59 19.92
C SER A 234 -6.05 0.44 18.70
N PHE A 235 -6.91 1.43 18.43
CA PHE A 235 -7.80 1.45 17.28
C PHE A 235 -7.44 2.59 16.33
N PHE A 236 -7.33 2.23 15.03
CA PHE A 236 -7.04 3.16 13.95
C PHE A 236 -8.11 3.03 12.88
N PHE A 237 -8.58 4.16 12.39
CA PHE A 237 -9.52 4.24 11.28
C PHE A 237 -8.95 5.18 10.23
N SER A 238 -8.81 4.68 9.01
CA SER A 238 -8.13 5.40 7.94
C SER A 238 -8.88 5.28 6.62
N GLY A 239 -8.99 6.39 5.89
CA GLY A 239 -9.36 6.39 4.49
C GLY A 239 -8.13 6.20 3.62
N TYR A 240 -8.30 5.65 2.42
CA TYR A 240 -7.19 5.49 1.49
C TYR A 240 -7.61 5.58 0.02
N VAL A 241 -6.64 5.91 -0.79
CA VAL A 241 -6.69 5.82 -2.25
C VAL A 241 -5.47 5.01 -2.71
N SER A 242 -5.66 4.11 -3.65
CA SER A 242 -4.57 3.31 -4.21
C SER A 242 -4.65 3.20 -5.72
N ILE A 243 -3.49 3.02 -6.33
CA ILE A 243 -3.33 2.73 -7.76
C ILE A 243 -2.80 1.31 -7.87
N LEU A 244 -3.42 0.52 -8.73
CA LEU A 244 -3.14 -0.89 -8.91
C LEU A 244 -2.84 -1.21 -10.36
N PHE A 245 -1.86 -2.09 -10.54
CA PHE A 245 -1.52 -2.65 -11.84
C PHE A 245 -1.41 -4.16 -11.73
N GLY A 246 -1.80 -4.87 -12.78
CA GLY A 246 -1.70 -6.32 -12.77
C GLY A 246 -2.19 -6.99 -14.03
N LYS A 247 -2.29 -8.31 -13.93
CA LYS A 247 -2.73 -9.18 -15.02
C LYS A 247 -3.72 -10.22 -14.53
N ARG A 248 -4.64 -10.58 -15.41
CA ARG A 248 -5.54 -11.74 -15.26
C ARG A 248 -5.02 -12.89 -16.15
N LYS A 249 -5.15 -14.12 -15.62
CA LYS A 249 -4.83 -15.38 -16.32
C LYS A 249 -5.95 -16.40 -16.13
#